data_8525fa96fa4bd24e0d6816045eada905
#
_entry.id   8525fa96fa4bd24e0d6816045eada905
#
_cell.length_a   1.000
_cell.length_b   1.000
_cell.length_c   1.000
_cell.angle_alpha   90.00
_cell.angle_beta   90.00
_cell.angle_gamma   90.00
#
_symmetry.space_group_name_H-M   'P 1'
#
loop_
_entity.id
_entity.type
_entity.pdbx_description
1 polymer ?
#
loop_
_entity_poly.entity_id
_entity_poly.type
_entity_poly.pdbx_seq_one_letter_code
_entity_poly.pdbx_strand_id
1 'polypeptide(L)'
;MKIILGLPKGSLNNVNRGNTYQVFVDAGYEIRGYEPGREENEIKILNDPEIKAYLTRPQSAPVELNRGMLDIAIIGEDWVREESINNNMIKKIGSLEYGQTRLIVAVPNEKPYKSLQEFFLANKDRETPILCFTEYPNITREFFMKNPGYKKIFGESTPVVQIRGLRDGDNEMVQIINSDGATEVYIAKGADLIVDNTQTGTSLRKAGLKIIDTIMESSAGLYAGPTCKGKKLEKAKMIYQQLFGAIKARNYFDVKFNIKNEKLEEVKEFLISKKYCSQEPTIVKGMKFSQVNVLIPKNKFPEMLSGIKRLGASSIVREKVKQYVE
;
A
#
# COMPACT_ATOMS: atom_id res chain seq x y z
N MET A 1 20.96 0.92 -21.20
CA MET A 1 21.08 1.33 -19.77
C MET A 1 20.27 0.34 -18.97
N LYS A 2 20.79 -0.26 -17.88
CA LYS A 2 19.99 -1.18 -17.06
C LYS A 2 19.54 -0.47 -15.78
N ILE A 3 18.26 -0.67 -15.40
CA ILE A 3 17.70 -0.26 -14.13
C ILE A 3 17.50 -1.50 -13.24
N ILE A 4 17.89 -1.40 -11.97
CA ILE A 4 17.80 -2.49 -11.01
C ILE A 4 16.54 -2.29 -10.18
N LEU A 5 15.57 -3.24 -10.30
CA LEU A 5 14.26 -3.20 -9.67
C LEU A 5 14.17 -4.23 -8.55
N GLY A 6 13.85 -3.78 -7.33
CA GLY A 6 13.46 -4.63 -6.22
C GLY A 6 11.97 -4.97 -6.26
N LEU A 7 11.65 -6.26 -6.29
CA LEU A 7 10.29 -6.79 -6.25
C LEU A 7 9.99 -7.39 -4.88
N PRO A 8 8.85 -7.03 -4.24
CA PRO A 8 8.58 -7.44 -2.87
C PRO A 8 8.24 -8.92 -2.76
N LYS A 9 8.83 -9.59 -1.78
CA LYS A 9 8.39 -10.92 -1.31
C LYS A 9 7.30 -10.77 -0.25
N GLY A 10 6.41 -11.76 -0.16
CA GLY A 10 5.44 -11.85 0.94
C GLY A 10 4.11 -11.15 0.65
N SER A 11 3.61 -10.34 1.57
CA SER A 11 2.23 -9.81 1.54
C SER A 11 1.87 -9.03 0.27
N LEU A 12 2.79 -8.23 -0.26
CA LEU A 12 2.55 -7.45 -1.49
C LEU A 12 2.49 -8.30 -2.76
N ASN A 13 3.08 -9.52 -2.75
CA ASN A 13 2.94 -10.47 -3.87
C ASN A 13 1.90 -11.57 -3.59
N ASN A 14 1.18 -11.51 -2.49
CA ASN A 14 0.12 -12.46 -2.16
C ASN A 14 -1.16 -12.15 -2.96
N VAL A 15 -1.78 -13.18 -3.56
CA VAL A 15 -2.99 -13.08 -4.41
C VAL A 15 -4.15 -12.36 -3.70
N ASN A 16 -4.29 -12.57 -2.39
CA ASN A 16 -5.39 -12.01 -1.60
C ASN A 16 -5.10 -10.62 -1.00
N ARG A 17 -3.86 -10.12 -1.11
CA ARG A 17 -3.45 -8.86 -0.45
C ARG A 17 -2.96 -7.78 -1.42
N GLY A 18 -2.02 -8.08 -2.29
CA GLY A 18 -1.41 -7.09 -3.17
C GLY A 18 -1.33 -7.57 -4.62
N ASN A 19 -0.80 -8.78 -4.78
CA ASN A 19 -0.57 -9.43 -6.08
C ASN A 19 0.23 -8.56 -7.06
N THR A 20 1.43 -8.16 -6.64
CA THR A 20 2.35 -7.36 -7.47
C THR A 20 2.64 -8.04 -8.82
N TYR A 21 2.75 -9.37 -8.85
CA TYR A 21 2.88 -10.13 -10.09
C TYR A 21 1.78 -9.77 -11.09
N GLN A 22 0.51 -9.81 -10.65
CA GLN A 22 -0.63 -9.51 -11.53
C GLN A 22 -0.63 -8.04 -11.97
N VAL A 23 -0.12 -7.11 -11.14
CA VAL A 23 0.04 -5.70 -11.56
C VAL A 23 1.00 -5.58 -12.73
N PHE A 24 2.12 -6.31 -12.74
CA PHE A 24 3.05 -6.34 -13.87
C PHE A 24 2.42 -6.95 -15.12
N VAL A 25 1.72 -8.07 -14.98
CA VAL A 25 1.00 -8.72 -16.11
C VAL A 25 -0.06 -7.78 -16.69
N ASP A 26 -0.88 -7.15 -15.84
CA ASP A 26 -1.91 -6.19 -16.27
C ASP A 26 -1.29 -4.94 -16.95
N ALA A 27 -0.08 -4.54 -16.52
CA ALA A 27 0.69 -3.45 -17.13
C ALA A 27 1.38 -3.83 -18.44
N GLY A 28 1.24 -5.09 -18.89
CA GLY A 28 1.79 -5.58 -20.15
C GLY A 28 3.22 -6.10 -20.06
N TYR A 29 3.77 -6.32 -18.86
CA TYR A 29 5.06 -6.94 -18.69
C TYR A 29 4.97 -8.46 -18.78
N GLU A 30 5.88 -9.08 -19.52
CA GLU A 30 6.10 -10.53 -19.55
C GLU A 30 7.11 -10.91 -18.46
N ILE A 31 6.60 -11.20 -17.25
CA ILE A 31 7.41 -11.50 -16.07
C ILE A 31 7.44 -13.00 -15.80
N ARG A 32 8.63 -13.55 -15.54
CA ARG A 32 8.88 -14.96 -15.20
C ARG A 32 9.68 -15.06 -13.91
N GLY A 33 9.38 -16.09 -13.09
CA GLY A 33 10.08 -16.36 -11.83
C GLY A 33 9.59 -15.49 -10.66
N TYR A 34 8.39 -14.86 -10.80
CA TYR A 34 7.80 -14.02 -9.76
C TYR A 34 6.35 -14.39 -9.44
N GLU A 35 5.88 -15.53 -9.88
CA GLU A 35 4.53 -16.02 -9.62
C GLU A 35 4.32 -16.19 -8.10
N PRO A 36 3.15 -15.75 -7.53
CA PRO A 36 2.89 -15.83 -6.10
C PRO A 36 3.06 -17.26 -5.54
N GLY A 37 3.92 -17.41 -4.55
CA GLY A 37 4.26 -18.71 -3.93
C GLY A 37 5.24 -19.57 -4.70
N ARG A 38 5.81 -19.07 -5.80
CA ARG A 38 6.83 -19.74 -6.61
C ARG A 38 7.94 -18.77 -7.03
N GLU A 39 8.23 -17.78 -6.19
CA GLU A 39 9.23 -16.76 -6.48
C GLU A 39 10.63 -17.38 -6.55
N GLU A 40 11.36 -17.14 -7.65
CA GLU A 40 12.73 -17.53 -7.89
C GLU A 40 13.69 -16.39 -7.50
N ASN A 41 14.97 -16.73 -7.31
CA ASN A 41 15.99 -15.71 -7.02
C ASN A 41 16.25 -14.81 -8.23
N GLU A 42 16.14 -15.33 -9.46
CA GLU A 42 16.31 -14.57 -10.69
C GLU A 42 14.97 -14.35 -11.36
N ILE A 43 14.54 -13.08 -11.41
CA ILE A 43 13.28 -12.66 -12.04
C ILE A 43 13.61 -12.03 -13.38
N LYS A 44 12.91 -12.46 -14.44
CA LYS A 44 13.11 -11.98 -15.81
C LYS A 44 11.91 -11.18 -16.30
N ILE A 45 12.17 -9.98 -16.82
CA ILE A 45 11.20 -9.18 -17.58
C ILE A 45 11.55 -9.39 -19.06
N LEU A 46 10.80 -10.25 -19.74
CA LEU A 46 11.19 -10.75 -21.05
C LEU A 46 11.06 -9.72 -22.17
N ASN A 47 10.05 -8.84 -22.06
CA ASN A 47 9.78 -7.80 -23.06
C ASN A 47 10.38 -6.43 -22.71
N ASP A 48 11.19 -6.33 -21.64
CA ASP A 48 11.96 -5.12 -21.31
C ASP A 48 13.35 -5.48 -20.74
N PRO A 49 14.35 -5.73 -21.60
CA PRO A 49 15.69 -6.17 -21.19
C PRO A 49 16.51 -5.10 -20.45
N GLU A 50 16.00 -3.87 -20.38
CA GLU A 50 16.61 -2.82 -19.58
C GLU A 50 16.31 -2.96 -18.09
N ILE A 51 15.27 -3.72 -17.72
CA ILE A 51 14.92 -3.98 -16.32
C ILE A 51 15.62 -5.25 -15.84
N LYS A 52 16.44 -5.13 -14.80
CA LYS A 52 16.99 -6.25 -14.05
C LYS A 52 16.28 -6.35 -12.72
N ALA A 53 15.49 -7.40 -12.51
CA ALA A 53 14.64 -7.53 -11.35
C ALA A 53 15.19 -8.55 -10.34
N TYR A 54 15.08 -8.22 -9.05
CA TYR A 54 15.47 -9.08 -7.95
C TYR A 54 14.38 -9.13 -6.89
N LEU A 55 14.26 -10.28 -6.25
CA LEU A 55 13.40 -10.44 -5.10
C LEU A 55 14.03 -9.77 -3.88
N THR A 56 13.25 -8.97 -3.15
CA THR A 56 13.69 -8.35 -1.91
C THR A 56 12.64 -8.52 -0.81
N ARG A 57 13.09 -8.57 0.45
CA ARG A 57 12.18 -8.54 1.59
C ARG A 57 11.76 -7.11 1.90
N PRO A 58 10.53 -6.87 2.39
CA PRO A 58 10.06 -5.53 2.74
C PRO A 58 11.03 -4.77 3.66
N GLN A 59 11.58 -5.47 4.67
CA GLN A 59 12.54 -4.91 5.64
C GLN A 59 13.88 -4.54 5.01
N SER A 60 14.32 -5.27 3.99
CA SER A 60 15.65 -5.09 3.37
C SER A 60 15.63 -4.07 2.25
N ALA A 61 14.51 -3.93 1.55
CA ALA A 61 14.40 -3.10 0.35
C ALA A 61 14.80 -1.62 0.56
N PRO A 62 14.42 -0.94 1.66
CA PRO A 62 14.86 0.43 1.93
C PRO A 62 16.37 0.53 2.11
N VAL A 63 16.98 -0.42 2.83
CA VAL A 63 18.44 -0.48 3.04
C VAL A 63 19.17 -0.69 1.71
N GLU A 64 18.68 -1.62 0.87
CA GLU A 64 19.23 -1.90 -0.45
C GLU A 64 19.14 -0.68 -1.40
N LEU A 65 18.03 0.08 -1.33
CA LEU A 65 17.89 1.36 -2.05
C LEU A 65 18.88 2.41 -1.56
N ASN A 66 18.98 2.64 -0.24
CA ASN A 66 19.88 3.62 0.35
C ASN A 66 21.36 3.35 0.00
N ARG A 67 21.73 2.08 -0.09
CA ARG A 67 23.08 1.63 -0.48
C ARG A 67 23.33 1.62 -1.99
N GLY A 68 22.31 1.91 -2.80
CA GLY A 68 22.41 1.89 -4.26
C GLY A 68 22.53 0.48 -4.87
N MET A 69 22.20 -0.56 -4.12
CA MET A 69 22.09 -1.94 -4.61
C MET A 69 20.88 -2.11 -5.53
N LEU A 70 19.82 -1.37 -5.25
CA LEU A 70 18.63 -1.21 -6.10
C LEU A 70 18.56 0.25 -6.58
N ASP A 71 18.12 0.45 -7.82
CA ASP A 71 17.78 1.78 -8.34
C ASP A 71 16.37 2.19 -7.92
N ILE A 72 15.43 1.25 -8.03
CA ILE A 72 14.03 1.41 -7.64
C ILE A 72 13.50 0.14 -6.95
N ALA A 73 12.46 0.30 -6.12
CA ALA A 73 11.77 -0.85 -5.53
C ALA A 73 10.30 -0.55 -5.24
N ILE A 74 9.47 -1.59 -5.25
CA ILE A 74 8.09 -1.54 -4.75
C ILE A 74 8.12 -1.91 -3.28
N ILE A 75 7.71 -0.98 -2.41
CA ILE A 75 7.82 -1.12 -0.95
C ILE A 75 6.57 -0.53 -0.30
N GLY A 76 6.19 -1.02 0.89
CA GLY A 76 5.22 -0.37 1.78
C GLY A 76 5.79 0.93 2.36
N GLU A 77 4.96 1.96 2.47
CA GLU A 77 5.35 3.27 3.02
C GLU A 77 5.85 3.17 4.46
N ASP A 78 5.31 2.24 5.24
CA ASP A 78 5.73 1.90 6.59
C ASP A 78 7.24 1.54 6.68
N TRP A 79 7.71 0.64 5.80
CA TRP A 79 9.11 0.23 5.78
C TRP A 79 10.05 1.34 5.31
N VAL A 80 9.62 2.15 4.35
CA VAL A 80 10.41 3.32 3.92
C VAL A 80 10.53 4.33 5.06
N ARG A 81 9.44 4.57 5.81
CA ARG A 81 9.46 5.47 6.95
C ARG A 81 10.32 4.93 8.10
N GLU A 82 10.25 3.62 8.39
CA GLU A 82 11.07 2.99 9.43
C GLU A 82 12.57 3.22 9.18
N GLU A 83 13.03 3.02 7.94
CA GLU A 83 14.42 3.25 7.55
C GLU A 83 14.78 4.74 7.47
N SER A 84 13.85 5.59 7.01
CA SER A 84 14.09 7.01 6.74
C SER A 84 14.31 7.85 7.99
N ILE A 85 13.91 7.39 9.17
CA ILE A 85 14.18 8.08 10.44
C ILE A 85 15.69 8.25 10.63
N ASN A 86 16.48 7.27 10.19
CA ASN A 86 17.93 7.27 10.34
C ASN A 86 18.68 7.73 9.08
N ASN A 87 18.09 7.61 7.89
CA ASN A 87 18.74 7.93 6.63
C ASN A 87 17.74 8.15 5.49
N ASN A 88 17.53 9.39 5.06
CA ASN A 88 16.50 9.73 4.07
C ASN A 88 17.10 10.07 2.69
N MET A 89 17.58 9.06 1.96
CA MET A 89 17.97 9.21 0.55
C MET A 89 16.95 8.62 -0.43
N ILE A 90 15.90 7.98 0.07
CA ILE A 90 14.86 7.35 -0.72
C ILE A 90 13.82 8.39 -1.14
N LYS A 91 13.47 8.40 -2.43
CA LYS A 91 12.46 9.31 -3.00
C LYS A 91 11.25 8.53 -3.49
N LYS A 92 10.06 8.93 -3.08
CA LYS A 92 8.81 8.38 -3.60
C LYS A 92 8.61 8.84 -5.05
N ILE A 93 8.50 7.89 -6.00
CA ILE A 93 8.11 8.17 -7.38
C ILE A 93 6.58 8.32 -7.44
N GLY A 94 5.85 7.42 -6.79
CA GLY A 94 4.41 7.53 -6.65
C GLY A 94 3.79 6.39 -5.84
N SER A 95 2.55 6.61 -5.37
CA SER A 95 1.75 5.59 -4.71
C SER A 95 1.15 4.64 -5.74
N LEU A 96 1.15 3.35 -5.43
CA LEU A 96 0.49 2.32 -6.26
C LEU A 96 -0.91 1.96 -5.74
N GLU A 97 -1.32 2.52 -4.60
CA GLU A 97 -2.69 2.42 -4.04
C GLU A 97 -3.21 0.98 -3.84
N TYR A 98 -2.31 0.01 -3.64
CA TYR A 98 -2.67 -1.36 -3.27
C TYR A 98 -1.86 -1.84 -2.07
N GLY A 99 -2.19 -2.99 -1.50
CA GLY A 99 -1.52 -3.54 -0.33
C GLY A 99 -1.72 -2.66 0.91
N GLN A 100 -2.90 -2.05 1.07
CA GLN A 100 -3.20 -1.15 2.19
C GLN A 100 -3.13 -1.88 3.51
N THR A 101 -2.41 -1.31 4.47
CA THR A 101 -2.26 -1.77 5.84
C THR A 101 -2.31 -0.58 6.80
N ARG A 102 -2.46 -0.87 8.10
CA ARG A 102 -2.32 0.10 9.18
C ARG A 102 -1.28 -0.40 10.16
N LEU A 103 -0.36 0.46 10.56
CA LEU A 103 0.52 0.21 11.69
C LEU A 103 -0.23 0.62 12.96
N ILE A 104 -0.38 -0.32 13.88
CA ILE A 104 -1.26 -0.16 15.05
C ILE A 104 -0.54 -0.51 16.35
N VAL A 105 -1.07 -0.01 17.46
CA VAL A 105 -0.74 -0.45 18.81
C VAL A 105 -1.83 -1.39 19.29
N ALA A 106 -1.45 -2.58 19.77
CA ALA A 106 -2.39 -3.55 20.30
C ALA A 106 -1.96 -4.07 21.69
N VAL A 107 -2.97 -4.35 22.50
CA VAL A 107 -2.85 -4.90 23.87
C VAL A 107 -3.79 -6.10 24.02
N PRO A 108 -3.61 -6.95 25.06
CA PRO A 108 -4.58 -8.00 25.38
C PRO A 108 -6.00 -7.46 25.57
N ASN A 109 -7.00 -8.22 25.09
CA ASN A 109 -8.41 -7.82 25.13
C ASN A 109 -8.94 -7.49 26.52
N GLU A 110 -8.47 -8.23 27.54
CA GLU A 110 -8.89 -8.08 28.94
C GLU A 110 -8.38 -6.78 29.60
N LYS A 111 -7.36 -6.13 29.04
CA LYS A 111 -6.86 -4.88 29.59
C LYS A 111 -7.85 -3.73 29.37
N PRO A 112 -8.03 -2.80 30.34
CA PRO A 112 -9.07 -1.78 30.28
C PRO A 112 -8.78 -0.60 29.31
N TYR A 113 -7.56 -0.51 28.79
CA TYR A 113 -7.07 0.63 28.00
C TYR A 113 -7.80 0.80 26.67
N LYS A 114 -8.13 2.05 26.32
CA LYS A 114 -8.76 2.43 25.05
C LYS A 114 -7.82 3.26 24.16
N SER A 115 -6.69 3.72 24.70
CA SER A 115 -5.66 4.47 23.97
C SER A 115 -4.28 4.20 24.55
N LEU A 116 -3.24 4.50 23.80
CA LEU A 116 -1.85 4.44 24.27
C LEU A 116 -1.61 5.43 25.42
N GLN A 117 -2.29 6.60 25.39
CA GLN A 117 -2.23 7.56 26.48
C GLN A 117 -2.76 6.97 27.78
N GLU A 118 -3.93 6.34 27.78
CA GLU A 118 -4.49 5.65 28.97
C GLU A 118 -3.57 4.52 29.44
N PHE A 119 -2.98 3.77 28.51
CA PHE A 119 -2.02 2.72 28.83
C PHE A 119 -0.84 3.26 29.63
N PHE A 120 -0.17 4.31 29.16
CA PHE A 120 0.95 4.90 29.90
C PHE A 120 0.52 5.44 31.26
N LEU A 121 -0.56 6.23 31.33
CA LEU A 121 -1.04 6.81 32.58
C LEU A 121 -1.41 5.76 33.62
N ALA A 122 -1.97 4.64 33.22
CA ALA A 122 -2.31 3.53 34.12
C ALA A 122 -1.08 2.77 34.64
N ASN A 123 0.04 2.83 33.92
CA ASN A 123 1.28 2.14 34.27
C ASN A 123 2.36 3.09 34.85
N LYS A 124 2.00 4.31 35.28
CA LYS A 124 2.94 5.35 35.75
C LYS A 124 3.75 4.94 36.98
N ASP A 125 3.15 4.17 37.90
CA ASP A 125 3.76 3.76 39.17
C ASP A 125 4.34 2.32 39.10
N ARG A 126 4.52 1.80 37.87
CA ARG A 126 5.04 0.44 37.66
C ARG A 126 6.53 0.38 37.95
N GLU A 127 6.97 -0.67 38.66
CA GLU A 127 8.37 -0.91 39.01
C GLU A 127 9.14 -1.74 37.97
N THR A 128 8.42 -2.44 37.09
CA THR A 128 9.03 -3.26 36.03
C THR A 128 8.92 -2.57 34.67
N PRO A 129 9.88 -2.78 33.76
CA PRO A 129 9.82 -2.20 32.41
C PRO A 129 8.54 -2.57 31.66
N ILE A 130 8.03 -1.61 30.89
CA ILE A 130 7.01 -1.81 29.86
C ILE A 130 7.70 -2.43 28.64
N LEU A 131 7.26 -3.59 28.20
CA LEU A 131 7.85 -4.31 27.06
C LEU A 131 6.95 -4.20 25.83
N CYS A 132 7.44 -3.54 24.80
CA CYS A 132 6.81 -3.43 23.46
C CYS A 132 7.59 -4.24 22.44
N PHE A 133 6.94 -5.17 21.75
CA PHE A 133 7.57 -5.90 20.64
C PHE A 133 7.05 -5.40 19.29
N THR A 134 7.97 -5.24 18.32
CA THR A 134 7.64 -4.70 17.00
C THR A 134 8.70 -5.00 15.96
N GLU A 135 8.33 -5.05 14.69
CA GLU A 135 9.25 -4.97 13.55
C GLU A 135 9.58 -3.51 13.15
N TYR A 136 8.96 -2.51 13.80
CA TYR A 136 9.08 -1.06 13.48
C TYR A 136 9.57 -0.25 14.69
N PRO A 137 10.79 -0.52 15.20
CA PRO A 137 11.26 0.10 16.45
C PRO A 137 11.43 1.62 16.36
N ASN A 138 11.88 2.16 15.23
CA ASN A 138 12.11 3.59 15.08
C ASN A 138 10.79 4.39 15.03
N ILE A 139 9.82 3.93 14.23
CA ILE A 139 8.47 4.53 14.19
C ILE A 139 7.79 4.43 15.55
N THR A 140 7.93 3.28 16.22
CA THR A 140 7.34 3.05 17.55
C THR A 140 7.91 4.02 18.57
N ARG A 141 9.23 4.19 18.63
CA ARG A 141 9.91 5.15 19.52
C ARG A 141 9.42 6.57 19.26
N GLU A 142 9.39 7.01 18.00
CA GLU A 142 8.89 8.33 17.63
C GLU A 142 7.44 8.55 18.09
N PHE A 143 6.58 7.55 17.90
CA PHE A 143 5.17 7.62 18.27
C PHE A 143 4.98 7.67 19.79
N PHE A 144 5.74 6.86 20.55
CA PHE A 144 5.68 6.87 22.02
C PHE A 144 6.13 8.23 22.57
N MET A 145 7.26 8.76 22.11
CA MET A 145 7.78 10.06 22.56
C MET A 145 6.83 11.24 22.26
N LYS A 146 6.01 11.12 21.20
CA LYS A 146 4.99 12.14 20.88
C LYS A 146 3.71 11.99 21.70
N ASN A 147 3.50 10.85 22.36
CA ASN A 147 2.28 10.56 23.11
C ASN A 147 2.19 11.41 24.40
N PRO A 148 1.06 12.11 24.65
CA PRO A 148 0.91 12.96 25.85
C PRO A 148 1.04 12.18 27.17
N GLY A 149 0.59 10.94 27.23
CA GLY A 149 0.72 10.08 28.41
C GLY A 149 2.18 9.73 28.70
N TYR A 150 2.94 9.39 27.67
CA TYR A 150 4.38 9.14 27.77
C TYR A 150 5.11 10.39 28.28
N LYS A 151 4.93 11.54 27.61
CA LYS A 151 5.58 12.81 28.00
C LYS A 151 5.28 13.23 29.42
N LYS A 152 4.05 13.01 29.89
CA LYS A 152 3.65 13.37 31.25
C LYS A 152 4.41 12.57 32.32
N ILE A 153 4.82 11.33 32.03
CA ILE A 153 5.46 10.42 32.99
C ILE A 153 6.97 10.46 32.85
N PHE A 154 7.48 10.42 31.63
CA PHE A 154 8.89 10.20 31.33
C PHE A 154 9.58 11.44 30.74
N GLY A 155 8.83 12.54 30.49
CA GLY A 155 9.37 13.77 29.90
C GLY A 155 9.93 13.53 28.50
N GLU A 156 11.18 13.94 28.32
CA GLU A 156 11.91 13.79 27.06
C GLU A 156 12.82 12.55 27.06
N SER A 157 12.79 11.72 28.11
CA SER A 157 13.58 10.48 28.16
C SER A 157 13.18 9.55 27.03
N THR A 158 14.16 8.93 26.40
CA THR A 158 14.02 8.17 25.16
C THR A 158 13.82 6.69 25.47
N PRO A 159 12.74 6.02 24.99
CA PRO A 159 12.57 4.57 25.15
C PRO A 159 13.81 3.81 24.68
N VAL A 160 14.21 2.79 25.45
CA VAL A 160 15.30 1.91 25.03
C VAL A 160 14.82 1.05 23.85
N VAL A 161 15.46 1.22 22.72
CA VAL A 161 15.27 0.35 21.54
C VAL A 161 16.34 -0.76 21.57
N GLN A 162 15.90 -2.00 21.43
CA GLN A 162 16.77 -3.16 21.37
C GLN A 162 16.65 -3.89 20.03
N ILE A 163 17.73 -3.91 19.26
CA ILE A 163 17.83 -4.61 17.96
C ILE A 163 19.05 -5.53 18.00
N ARG A 164 18.82 -6.86 18.02
CA ARG A 164 19.89 -7.88 17.96
C ARG A 164 21.06 -7.62 18.91
N GLY A 165 20.77 -7.25 20.16
CA GLY A 165 21.79 -6.99 21.19
C GLY A 165 22.35 -5.55 21.21
N LEU A 166 22.07 -4.74 20.22
CA LEU A 166 22.31 -3.30 20.29
C LEU A 166 21.20 -2.64 21.06
N ARG A 167 21.55 -1.70 21.95
CA ARG A 167 20.60 -0.93 22.78
C ARG A 167 20.88 0.55 22.60
N ASP A 168 19.81 1.33 22.43
CA ASP A 168 19.86 2.78 22.30
C ASP A 168 18.65 3.42 22.97
N GLY A 169 18.89 4.44 23.80
CA GLY A 169 17.90 5.11 24.63
C GLY A 169 18.32 5.19 26.09
N ASP A 170 17.65 6.02 26.89
CA ASP A 170 17.96 6.28 28.30
C ASP A 170 16.79 5.94 29.24
N ASN A 171 15.60 5.64 28.74
CA ASN A 171 14.45 5.25 29.54
C ASN A 171 14.32 3.73 29.65
N GLU A 172 14.98 3.13 30.63
CA GLU A 172 14.91 1.69 30.90
C GLU A 172 13.50 1.20 31.27
N MET A 173 12.61 2.07 31.69
CA MET A 173 11.23 1.70 32.04
C MET A 173 10.33 1.49 30.81
N VAL A 174 10.78 1.84 29.62
CA VAL A 174 10.06 1.57 28.36
C VAL A 174 11.02 0.97 27.36
N GLN A 175 10.84 -0.32 27.06
CA GLN A 175 11.72 -1.06 26.18
C GLN A 175 10.97 -1.49 24.92
N ILE A 176 11.48 -1.08 23.75
CA ILE A 176 11.00 -1.44 22.42
C ILE A 176 11.95 -2.50 21.86
N ILE A 177 11.46 -3.71 21.71
CA ILE A 177 12.27 -4.86 21.34
C ILE A 177 11.91 -5.26 19.91
N ASN A 178 12.91 -5.31 19.03
CA ASN A 178 12.70 -5.76 17.65
C ASN A 178 12.30 -7.24 17.62
N SER A 179 11.20 -7.54 16.93
CA SER A 179 10.72 -8.89 16.63
C SER A 179 11.07 -9.27 15.19
N ASP A 180 11.36 -10.54 14.96
CA ASP A 180 11.59 -11.08 13.61
C ASP A 180 10.30 -11.76 13.08
N GLY A 181 9.18 -11.01 12.96
CA GLY A 181 7.86 -11.51 12.55
C GLY A 181 7.02 -12.08 13.70
N ALA A 182 5.77 -12.44 13.41
CA ALA A 182 4.81 -13.02 14.35
C ALA A 182 4.74 -12.29 15.71
N THR A 183 4.63 -10.97 15.66
CA THR A 183 4.73 -10.08 16.82
C THR A 183 3.70 -10.40 17.90
N GLU A 184 2.51 -10.89 17.52
CA GLU A 184 1.42 -11.27 18.44
C GLU A 184 1.77 -12.38 19.44
N VAL A 185 2.73 -13.24 19.11
CA VAL A 185 3.13 -14.35 20.02
C VAL A 185 3.88 -13.86 21.26
N TYR A 186 4.45 -12.66 21.23
CA TYR A 186 5.21 -12.12 22.37
C TYR A 186 4.31 -11.69 23.52
N ILE A 187 3.02 -11.46 23.31
CA ILE A 187 2.08 -11.22 24.40
C ILE A 187 2.01 -12.41 25.36
N ALA A 188 1.95 -13.63 24.83
CA ALA A 188 2.00 -14.86 25.64
C ALA A 188 3.34 -15.05 26.35
N LYS A 189 4.40 -14.37 25.91
CA LYS A 189 5.74 -14.39 26.50
C LYS A 189 6.02 -13.21 27.45
N GLY A 190 5.00 -12.42 27.79
CA GLY A 190 5.11 -11.34 28.77
C GLY A 190 5.26 -9.93 28.20
N ALA A 191 5.06 -9.73 26.88
CA ALA A 191 4.95 -8.39 26.33
C ALA A 191 3.68 -7.69 26.82
N ASP A 192 3.77 -6.40 27.12
CA ASP A 192 2.63 -5.59 27.58
C ASP A 192 1.79 -5.08 26.40
N LEU A 193 2.45 -4.75 25.29
CA LEU A 193 1.85 -4.29 24.06
C LEU A 193 2.73 -4.68 22.86
N ILE A 194 2.12 -4.62 21.69
CA ILE A 194 2.82 -4.79 20.42
C ILE A 194 2.50 -3.63 19.47
N VAL A 195 3.45 -3.35 18.57
CA VAL A 195 3.20 -2.54 17.38
C VAL A 195 3.39 -3.43 16.16
N ASP A 196 2.37 -3.54 15.34
CA ASP A 196 2.38 -4.43 14.17
C ASP A 196 1.54 -3.85 13.03
N ASN A 197 1.80 -4.31 11.81
CA ASN A 197 0.98 -3.97 10.67
C ASN A 197 -0.22 -4.91 10.54
N THR A 198 -1.37 -4.36 10.18
CA THR A 198 -2.57 -5.16 9.94
C THR A 198 -3.44 -4.57 8.85
N GLN A 199 -4.09 -5.42 8.08
CA GLN A 199 -5.07 -5.02 7.08
C GLN A 199 -6.48 -4.93 7.70
N THR A 200 -6.91 -6.00 8.35
CA THR A 200 -8.28 -6.15 8.87
C THR A 200 -8.34 -6.35 10.38
N GLY A 201 -7.21 -6.52 11.05
CA GLY A 201 -7.11 -6.87 12.46
C GLY A 201 -7.53 -8.30 12.80
N THR A 202 -7.77 -9.16 11.81
CA THR A 202 -8.29 -10.52 12.05
C THR A 202 -7.30 -11.41 12.79
N SER A 203 -6.00 -11.37 12.46
CA SER A 203 -4.95 -12.11 13.18
C SER A 203 -4.86 -11.67 14.63
N LEU A 204 -4.89 -10.37 14.89
CA LEU A 204 -4.86 -9.79 16.23
C LEU A 204 -6.06 -10.25 17.09
N ARG A 205 -7.28 -10.17 16.53
CA ARG A 205 -8.49 -10.66 17.23
C ARG A 205 -8.41 -12.14 17.56
N LYS A 206 -7.89 -12.97 16.64
CA LYS A 206 -7.68 -14.41 16.89
C LYS A 206 -6.63 -14.66 17.98
N ALA A 207 -5.65 -13.80 18.12
CA ALA A 207 -4.64 -13.84 19.18
C ALA A 207 -5.12 -13.22 20.51
N GLY A 208 -6.41 -12.83 20.63
CA GLY A 208 -6.95 -12.24 21.85
C GLY A 208 -6.51 -10.79 22.08
N LEU A 209 -6.18 -10.06 21.01
CA LEU A 209 -5.68 -8.68 21.08
C LEU A 209 -6.71 -7.68 20.57
N LYS A 210 -6.69 -6.47 21.15
CA LYS A 210 -7.44 -5.30 20.67
C LYS A 210 -6.50 -4.17 20.29
N ILE A 211 -6.88 -3.45 19.25
CA ILE A 211 -6.20 -2.23 18.81
C ILE A 211 -6.63 -1.08 19.73
N ILE A 212 -5.66 -0.35 20.26
CA ILE A 212 -5.88 0.84 21.11
C ILE A 212 -5.43 2.13 20.42
N ASP A 213 -4.59 2.03 19.38
CA ASP A 213 -4.16 3.18 18.61
C ASP A 213 -3.77 2.80 17.17
N THR A 214 -3.79 3.77 16.27
CA THR A 214 -3.27 3.64 14.90
C THR A 214 -2.18 4.66 14.68
N ILE A 215 -0.98 4.19 14.34
CA ILE A 215 0.21 5.02 14.15
C ILE A 215 0.20 5.68 12.78
N MET A 216 -0.05 4.87 11.74
CA MET A 216 -0.13 5.33 10.35
C MET A 216 -0.89 4.34 9.46
N GLU A 217 -1.37 4.84 8.34
CA GLU A 217 -1.79 4.01 7.21
C GLU A 217 -0.62 3.87 6.23
N SER A 218 -0.53 2.71 5.58
CA SER A 218 0.52 2.39 4.62
C SER A 218 -0.08 1.71 3.38
N SER A 219 0.54 1.97 2.24
CA SER A 219 0.25 1.28 0.98
C SER A 219 1.53 1.08 0.19
N ALA A 220 1.49 0.22 -0.83
CA ALA A 220 2.60 0.03 -1.74
C ALA A 220 2.86 1.30 -2.56
N GLY A 221 4.13 1.64 -2.74
CA GLY A 221 4.61 2.69 -3.61
C GLY A 221 5.83 2.25 -4.40
N LEU A 222 6.13 2.95 -5.49
CA LEU A 222 7.41 2.85 -6.19
C LEU A 222 8.35 3.93 -5.65
N TYR A 223 9.52 3.49 -5.20
CA TYR A 223 10.53 4.34 -4.58
C TYR A 223 11.84 4.24 -5.33
N ALA A 224 12.61 5.34 -5.35
CA ALA A 224 13.91 5.46 -5.98
C ALA A 224 15.01 5.67 -4.95
N GLY A 225 16.13 4.96 -5.12
CA GLY A 225 17.36 5.18 -4.37
C GLY A 225 18.23 6.31 -4.97
N PRO A 226 19.35 6.65 -4.31
CA PRO A 226 20.22 7.74 -4.72
C PRO A 226 20.90 7.54 -6.08
N THR A 227 21.00 6.30 -6.57
CA THR A 227 21.56 5.95 -7.89
C THR A 227 20.59 6.16 -9.04
N CYS A 228 19.30 6.29 -8.77
CA CYS A 228 18.25 6.47 -9.76
C CYS A 228 18.16 7.94 -10.21
N LYS A 229 19.04 8.32 -11.17
CA LYS A 229 19.13 9.69 -11.71
C LYS A 229 19.09 9.68 -13.24
N GLY A 230 18.80 10.86 -13.84
CA GLY A 230 18.79 11.05 -15.30
C GLY A 230 17.91 10.03 -16.00
N LYS A 231 18.41 9.34 -17.01
CA LYS A 231 17.67 8.36 -17.81
C LYS A 231 17.08 7.21 -16.99
N LYS A 232 17.72 6.81 -15.86
CA LYS A 232 17.14 5.81 -14.95
C LYS A 232 15.88 6.33 -14.28
N LEU A 233 15.87 7.59 -13.86
CA LEU A 233 14.69 8.21 -13.24
C LEU A 233 13.52 8.37 -14.24
N GLU A 234 13.83 8.73 -15.49
CA GLU A 234 12.84 8.76 -16.56
C GLU A 234 12.22 7.38 -16.80
N LYS A 235 13.05 6.34 -16.91
CA LYS A 235 12.60 4.96 -17.02
C LYS A 235 11.74 4.52 -15.83
N ALA A 236 12.15 4.89 -14.61
CA ALA A 236 11.41 4.60 -13.39
C ALA A 236 10.01 5.25 -13.37
N LYS A 237 9.90 6.50 -13.85
CA LYS A 237 8.61 7.18 -14.02
C LYS A 237 7.73 6.48 -15.05
N MET A 238 8.29 6.02 -16.17
CA MET A 238 7.55 5.24 -17.17
C MET A 238 7.03 3.92 -16.59
N ILE A 239 7.87 3.18 -15.85
CA ILE A 239 7.46 1.96 -15.14
C ILE A 239 6.30 2.28 -14.18
N TYR A 240 6.42 3.35 -13.38
CA TYR A 240 5.35 3.77 -12.49
C TYR A 240 4.04 4.04 -13.22
N GLN A 241 4.07 4.81 -14.30
CA GLN A 241 2.88 5.13 -15.10
C GLN A 241 2.20 3.87 -15.64
N GLN A 242 2.98 2.91 -16.12
CA GLN A 242 2.45 1.63 -16.62
C GLN A 242 1.78 0.81 -15.51
N LEU A 243 2.47 0.66 -14.35
CA LEU A 243 1.92 -0.08 -13.21
C LEU A 243 0.68 0.60 -12.63
N PHE A 244 0.75 1.92 -12.43
CA PHE A 244 -0.36 2.70 -11.89
C PHE A 244 -1.56 2.73 -12.83
N GLY A 245 -1.32 2.85 -14.15
CA GLY A 245 -2.36 2.76 -15.18
C GLY A 245 -3.09 1.42 -15.18
N ALA A 246 -2.39 0.31 -14.97
CA ALA A 246 -2.99 -1.01 -14.80
C ALA A 246 -3.84 -1.12 -13.53
N ILE A 247 -3.36 -0.57 -12.41
CA ILE A 247 -4.10 -0.55 -11.15
C ILE A 247 -5.34 0.33 -11.26
N LYS A 248 -5.21 1.54 -11.83
CA LYS A 248 -6.32 2.47 -12.03
C LYS A 248 -7.41 1.86 -12.91
N ALA A 249 -7.03 1.14 -13.97
CA ALA A 249 -7.93 0.45 -14.88
C ALA A 249 -8.82 -0.58 -14.19
N ARG A 250 -8.35 -1.19 -13.08
CA ARG A 250 -9.14 -2.15 -12.30
C ARG A 250 -10.45 -1.56 -11.74
N ASN A 251 -10.55 -0.24 -11.63
CA ASN A 251 -11.71 0.45 -11.09
C ASN A 251 -12.72 0.89 -12.17
N TYR A 252 -12.44 0.62 -13.46
CA TYR A 252 -13.27 1.09 -14.56
C TYR A 252 -13.76 -0.05 -15.45
N PHE A 253 -14.87 0.24 -16.15
CA PHE A 253 -15.34 -0.49 -17.31
C PHE A 253 -15.32 0.41 -18.53
N ASP A 254 -14.94 -0.15 -19.68
CA ASP A 254 -15.22 0.42 -21.00
C ASP A 254 -16.61 -0.04 -21.43
N VAL A 255 -17.53 0.92 -21.64
CA VAL A 255 -18.93 0.64 -21.97
C VAL A 255 -19.27 1.27 -23.30
N LYS A 256 -19.75 0.44 -24.24
CA LYS A 256 -20.23 0.84 -25.56
C LYS A 256 -21.69 0.52 -25.67
N PHE A 257 -22.48 1.40 -26.26
CA PHE A 257 -23.90 1.14 -26.52
C PHE A 257 -24.42 1.99 -27.69
N ASN A 258 -25.52 1.55 -28.29
CA ASN A 258 -26.20 2.28 -29.35
C ASN A 258 -27.40 3.04 -28.78
N ILE A 259 -27.61 4.26 -29.30
CA ILE A 259 -28.76 5.11 -28.96
C ILE A 259 -29.29 5.75 -30.24
N LYS A 260 -30.62 5.95 -30.34
CA LYS A 260 -31.19 6.70 -31.43
C LYS A 260 -30.66 8.14 -31.45
N ASN A 261 -30.41 8.70 -32.64
CA ASN A 261 -29.83 10.02 -32.78
C ASN A 261 -30.66 11.12 -32.09
N GLU A 262 -31.99 10.98 -32.06
CA GLU A 262 -32.92 11.91 -31.39
C GLU A 262 -32.76 11.94 -29.83
N LYS A 263 -32.18 10.88 -29.25
CA LYS A 263 -31.95 10.76 -27.80
C LYS A 263 -30.48 10.97 -27.38
N LEU A 264 -29.63 11.33 -28.32
CA LEU A 264 -28.19 11.43 -28.09
C LEU A 264 -27.83 12.51 -27.05
N GLU A 265 -28.42 13.71 -27.19
CA GLU A 265 -28.11 14.84 -26.28
C GLU A 265 -28.64 14.55 -24.86
N GLU A 266 -29.80 13.93 -24.72
CA GLU A 266 -30.36 13.53 -23.42
C GLU A 266 -29.44 12.51 -22.69
N VAL A 267 -28.86 11.56 -23.45
CA VAL A 267 -27.90 10.59 -22.92
C VAL A 267 -26.59 11.26 -22.51
N LYS A 268 -26.07 12.19 -23.29
CA LYS A 268 -24.87 12.94 -22.93
C LYS A 268 -25.07 13.72 -21.61
N GLU A 269 -26.16 14.47 -21.53
CA GLU A 269 -26.50 15.22 -20.34
C GLU A 269 -26.64 14.31 -19.12
N PHE A 270 -27.30 13.16 -19.27
CA PHE A 270 -27.41 12.16 -18.21
C PHE A 270 -26.06 11.66 -17.74
N LEU A 271 -25.14 11.31 -18.67
CA LEU A 271 -23.81 10.80 -18.31
C LEU A 271 -22.95 11.85 -17.60
N ILE A 272 -23.00 13.10 -18.07
CA ILE A 272 -22.17 14.20 -17.54
C ILE A 272 -22.73 14.72 -16.21
N SER A 273 -24.04 15.02 -16.14
CA SER A 273 -24.68 15.59 -14.94
C SER A 273 -24.55 14.67 -13.72
N LYS A 274 -24.64 13.36 -13.93
CA LYS A 274 -24.47 12.33 -12.89
C LYS A 274 -23.00 11.97 -12.61
N LYS A 275 -22.06 12.61 -13.31
CA LYS A 275 -20.61 12.33 -13.19
C LYS A 275 -20.29 10.82 -13.32
N TYR A 276 -20.95 10.16 -14.30
CA TYR A 276 -20.65 8.76 -14.60
C TYR A 276 -19.33 8.61 -15.37
N CYS A 277 -18.92 9.62 -16.08
CA CYS A 277 -17.65 9.66 -16.82
C CYS A 277 -16.79 10.85 -16.35
N SER A 278 -15.47 10.66 -16.38
CA SER A 278 -14.47 11.69 -16.08
C SER A 278 -14.18 12.60 -17.27
N GLN A 279 -14.47 12.13 -18.49
CA GLN A 279 -14.28 12.82 -19.76
C GLN A 279 -15.55 12.73 -20.57
N GLU A 280 -15.69 13.60 -21.60
CA GLU A 280 -16.82 13.50 -22.51
C GLU A 280 -16.87 12.12 -23.20
N PRO A 281 -18.09 11.54 -23.37
CA PRO A 281 -18.22 10.27 -24.08
C PRO A 281 -17.83 10.41 -25.54
N THR A 282 -17.11 9.43 -26.07
CA THR A 282 -16.80 9.37 -27.49
C THR A 282 -18.05 8.92 -28.27
N ILE A 283 -18.38 9.62 -29.34
CA ILE A 283 -19.58 9.34 -30.13
C ILE A 283 -19.21 9.09 -31.59
N VAL A 284 -19.69 7.95 -32.10
CA VAL A 284 -19.65 7.62 -33.53
C VAL A 284 -21.05 7.71 -34.07
N LYS A 285 -21.32 8.77 -34.88
CA LYS A 285 -22.64 9.01 -35.48
C LYS A 285 -22.89 8.06 -36.63
N GLY A 286 -24.04 7.38 -36.61
CA GLY A 286 -24.59 6.63 -37.72
C GLY A 286 -25.85 7.27 -38.26
N MET A 287 -26.48 6.65 -39.27
CA MET A 287 -27.65 7.23 -39.96
C MET A 287 -28.89 7.35 -39.03
N LYS A 288 -29.22 6.34 -38.27
CA LYS A 288 -30.36 6.30 -37.33
C LYS A 288 -29.97 6.17 -35.88
N PHE A 289 -28.82 5.54 -35.61
CA PHE A 289 -28.28 5.34 -34.28
C PHE A 289 -26.86 5.85 -34.20
N SER A 290 -26.48 6.39 -33.06
CA SER A 290 -25.10 6.70 -32.71
C SER A 290 -24.58 5.66 -31.71
N GLN A 291 -23.32 5.28 -31.83
CA GLN A 291 -22.61 4.53 -30.80
C GLN A 291 -21.98 5.51 -29.82
N VAL A 292 -22.22 5.26 -28.53
CA VAL A 292 -21.59 5.99 -27.42
C VAL A 292 -20.59 5.06 -26.76
N ASN A 293 -19.36 5.53 -26.57
CA ASN A 293 -18.33 4.84 -25.81
C ASN A 293 -17.93 5.71 -24.61
N VAL A 294 -17.89 5.09 -23.41
CA VAL A 294 -17.63 5.80 -22.16
C VAL A 294 -16.90 4.92 -21.17
N LEU A 295 -15.91 5.51 -20.49
CA LEU A 295 -15.19 4.90 -19.38
C LEU A 295 -15.90 5.21 -18.07
N ILE A 296 -16.33 4.17 -17.34
CA ILE A 296 -17.23 4.30 -16.18
C ILE A 296 -16.65 3.61 -14.95
N PRO A 297 -16.65 4.28 -13.76
CA PRO A 297 -16.33 3.62 -12.51
C PRO A 297 -17.23 2.41 -12.25
N LYS A 298 -16.63 1.29 -11.84
CA LYS A 298 -17.34 0.01 -11.64
C LYS A 298 -18.52 0.11 -10.68
N ASN A 299 -18.35 0.87 -9.60
CA ASN A 299 -19.40 1.08 -8.59
C ASN A 299 -20.59 1.86 -9.11
N LYS A 300 -20.45 2.67 -10.17
CA LYS A 300 -21.52 3.46 -10.79
C LYS A 300 -22.22 2.72 -11.95
N PHE A 301 -21.65 1.63 -12.44
CA PHE A 301 -22.16 0.91 -13.60
C PHE A 301 -23.61 0.43 -13.46
N PRO A 302 -24.08 -0.16 -12.33
CA PRO A 302 -25.48 -0.64 -12.22
C PRO A 302 -26.51 0.50 -12.36
N GLU A 303 -26.25 1.66 -11.73
CA GLU A 303 -27.13 2.82 -11.79
C GLU A 303 -27.15 3.42 -13.21
N MET A 304 -25.97 3.58 -13.80
CA MET A 304 -25.83 4.09 -15.17
C MET A 304 -26.55 3.18 -16.17
N LEU A 305 -26.36 1.85 -16.08
CA LEU A 305 -27.02 0.87 -16.94
C LEU A 305 -28.54 1.01 -16.91
N SER A 306 -29.12 1.17 -15.71
CA SER A 306 -30.55 1.36 -15.55
C SER A 306 -31.02 2.66 -16.18
N GLY A 307 -30.24 3.73 -16.08
CA GLY A 307 -30.56 5.03 -16.66
C GLY A 307 -30.51 5.01 -18.19
N ILE A 308 -29.44 4.52 -18.80
CA ILE A 308 -29.33 4.49 -20.27
C ILE A 308 -30.36 3.56 -20.92
N LYS A 309 -30.74 2.45 -20.24
CA LYS A 309 -31.81 1.58 -20.73
C LYS A 309 -33.16 2.31 -20.78
N ARG A 310 -33.49 3.12 -19.78
CA ARG A 310 -34.72 3.96 -19.79
C ARG A 310 -34.72 4.97 -20.92
N LEU A 311 -33.55 5.47 -21.30
CA LEU A 311 -33.37 6.40 -22.43
C LEU A 311 -33.39 5.68 -23.79
N GLY A 312 -33.49 4.34 -23.83
CA GLY A 312 -33.62 3.55 -25.05
C GLY A 312 -32.30 3.01 -25.59
N ALA A 313 -31.24 2.96 -24.76
CA ALA A 313 -29.99 2.34 -25.16
C ALA A 313 -30.13 0.85 -25.48
N SER A 314 -29.48 0.41 -26.54
CA SER A 314 -29.46 -0.96 -27.05
C SER A 314 -28.02 -1.42 -27.30
N SER A 315 -27.83 -2.71 -27.54
CA SER A 315 -26.52 -3.32 -27.85
C SER A 315 -25.43 -2.91 -26.84
N ILE A 316 -25.75 -2.98 -25.56
CA ILE A 316 -24.84 -2.54 -24.49
C ILE A 316 -23.76 -3.59 -24.27
N VAL A 317 -22.51 -3.22 -24.50
CA VAL A 317 -21.31 -4.04 -24.30
C VAL A 317 -20.48 -3.43 -23.19
N ARG A 318 -20.01 -4.27 -22.26
CA ARG A 318 -19.13 -3.89 -21.16
C ARG A 318 -17.84 -4.68 -21.23
N GLU A 319 -16.71 -4.01 -21.28
CA GLU A 319 -15.39 -4.62 -21.30
C GLU A 319 -14.58 -4.23 -20.06
N LYS A 320 -13.63 -5.11 -19.68
CA LYS A 320 -12.64 -4.78 -18.64
C LYS A 320 -11.55 -3.93 -19.28
N VAL A 321 -11.22 -2.81 -18.64
CA VAL A 321 -10.07 -1.99 -19.04
C VAL A 321 -8.81 -2.68 -18.54
N LYS A 322 -7.83 -2.87 -19.41
CA LYS A 322 -6.54 -3.46 -19.04
C LYS A 322 -5.58 -2.42 -18.49
N GLN A 323 -5.56 -1.23 -19.07
CA GLN A 323 -4.69 -0.13 -18.66
C GLN A 323 -5.39 1.21 -18.91
N TYR A 324 -5.22 2.15 -17.98
CA TYR A 324 -5.74 3.51 -18.09
C TYR A 324 -4.65 4.50 -17.63
N VAL A 325 -4.02 5.16 -18.58
CA VAL A 325 -2.98 6.18 -18.36
C VAL A 325 -3.56 7.53 -18.76
N GLU A 326 -3.51 8.49 -17.83
CA GLU A 326 -3.87 9.91 -18.07
C GLU A 326 -2.69 10.74 -18.54
#